data_d3ffb9a25b154aa0dcc50decfdad76a0
#
_entry.id   d3ffb9a25b154aa0dcc50decfdad76a0
#
_cell.length_a   1.000
_cell.length_b   1.000
_cell.length_c   1.000
_cell.angle_alpha   90.00
_cell.angle_beta   90.00
_cell.angle_gamma   90.00
#
_symmetry.space_group_name_H-M   'P 1'
#
loop_
_entity.id
_entity.type
_entity.pdbx_description
1 polymer ?
#
loop_
_entity_poly.entity_id
_entity_poly.type
_entity_poly.pdbx_seq_one_letter_code
_entity_poly.pdbx_strand_id
1 'polypeptide(L)'
;MSDANTAISGSRDTTLRIWDLKKGICKHVLVGHQASVRCLEIYGDLIVSGSYDTTARIWSISEGRCLRSLTGHFSQIYAIAFDGKKIATGSLDTSVRIWDPTDGYVSVKSMTCNNCRHAMF
;
A
#
# COMPACT_ATOMS: atom_id res chain seq x y z
N MET A 1 -1.96 13.34 -1.99
CA MET A 1 -1.63 13.42 -3.40
C MET A 1 -0.24 14.00 -3.57
N SER A 2 0.58 13.38 -4.35
CA SER A 2 1.90 13.91 -4.64
C SER A 2 1.77 15.16 -5.52
N ASP A 3 2.82 15.97 -5.60
CA ASP A 3 2.81 17.12 -6.48
C ASP A 3 2.82 16.68 -7.96
N ALA A 4 2.61 17.64 -8.86
CA ALA A 4 2.47 17.36 -10.29
C ALA A 4 3.77 16.85 -10.94
N ASN A 5 4.90 16.92 -10.23
CA ASN A 5 6.20 16.50 -10.77
C ASN A 5 6.67 15.15 -10.21
N THR A 6 5.84 14.51 -9.41
CA THR A 6 6.20 13.24 -8.77
C THR A 6 5.24 12.13 -9.20
N ALA A 7 5.79 11.02 -9.65
CA ALA A 7 5.02 9.82 -9.94
C ALA A 7 5.58 8.65 -9.15
N ILE A 8 4.71 7.71 -8.81
CA ILE A 8 5.10 6.54 -8.03
C ILE A 8 4.59 5.30 -8.72
N SER A 9 5.45 4.33 -8.91
CA SER A 9 5.09 3.07 -9.55
C SER A 9 5.44 1.89 -8.65
N GLY A 10 4.58 0.88 -8.66
CA GLY A 10 4.84 -0.41 -8.06
C GLY A 10 5.16 -1.42 -9.13
N SER A 11 5.94 -2.45 -8.81
CA SER A 11 6.47 -3.35 -9.79
C SER A 11 6.41 -4.81 -9.35
N ARG A 12 6.44 -5.69 -10.34
CA ARG A 12 6.60 -7.13 -10.14
C ARG A 12 7.98 -7.47 -9.57
N ASP A 13 8.97 -6.59 -9.73
CA ASP A 13 10.30 -6.82 -9.18
C ASP A 13 10.38 -6.57 -7.68
N THR A 14 9.23 -6.37 -7.02
CA THR A 14 9.07 -6.18 -5.57
C THR A 14 9.38 -4.77 -5.07
N THR A 15 9.72 -3.86 -5.95
CA THR A 15 10.09 -2.48 -5.55
C THR A 15 9.00 -1.48 -5.92
N LEU A 16 9.05 -0.34 -5.23
CA LEU A 16 8.36 0.88 -5.64
C LEU A 16 9.42 1.87 -6.11
N ARG A 17 9.04 2.72 -7.03
CA ARG A 17 9.95 3.77 -7.51
C ARG A 17 9.27 5.12 -7.44
N ILE A 18 10.00 6.10 -6.95
CA ILE A 18 9.57 7.49 -6.91
C ILE A 18 10.31 8.23 -8.01
N TRP A 19 9.56 8.81 -8.93
CA TRP A 19 10.11 9.46 -10.12
C TRP A 19 9.97 10.96 -10.01
N ASP A 20 11.00 11.69 -10.42
CA ASP A 20 10.92 13.12 -10.67
C ASP A 20 10.60 13.31 -12.16
N LEU A 21 9.37 13.69 -12.46
CA LEU A 21 8.91 13.83 -13.84
C LEU A 21 9.54 15.02 -14.54
N LYS A 22 9.88 16.06 -13.79
CA LYS A 22 10.51 17.24 -14.37
C LYS A 22 11.92 16.94 -14.87
N LYS A 23 12.67 16.13 -14.12
CA LYS A 23 14.03 15.75 -14.50
C LYS A 23 14.09 14.43 -15.27
N GLY A 24 12.99 13.66 -15.26
CA GLY A 24 12.95 12.36 -15.91
C GLY A 24 13.81 11.31 -15.26
N ILE A 25 14.02 11.40 -13.95
CA ILE A 25 14.90 10.47 -13.22
C ILE A 25 14.14 9.78 -12.09
N CYS A 26 14.64 8.59 -11.71
CA CYS A 26 14.17 7.89 -10.54
C CYS A 26 14.88 8.45 -9.31
N LYS A 27 14.13 9.06 -8.39
CA LYS A 27 14.69 9.64 -7.17
C LYS A 27 14.99 8.60 -6.12
N HIS A 28 14.10 7.65 -5.93
CA HIS A 28 14.23 6.61 -4.91
C HIS A 28 13.72 5.29 -5.43
N VAL A 29 14.37 4.22 -5.02
CA VAL A 29 13.87 2.85 -5.17
C VAL A 29 13.57 2.34 -3.78
N LEU A 30 12.31 1.98 -3.55
CA LEU A 30 11.84 1.55 -2.23
C LEU A 30 11.86 0.03 -2.19
N VAL A 31 12.74 -0.51 -1.36
CA VAL A 31 12.96 -1.95 -1.24
C VAL A 31 12.45 -2.42 0.12
N GLY A 32 11.68 -3.49 0.13
CA GLY A 32 11.15 -4.05 1.36
C GLY A 32 10.17 -5.18 1.13
N HIS A 33 9.32 -5.05 0.12
CA HIS A 33 8.40 -6.14 -0.23
C HIS A 33 9.18 -7.33 -0.79
N GLN A 34 8.66 -8.53 -0.51
CA GLN A 34 9.28 -9.78 -0.93
C GLN A 34 8.55 -10.44 -2.11
N ALA A 35 7.52 -9.80 -2.60
CA ALA A 35 6.78 -10.25 -3.77
C ALA A 35 6.24 -9.03 -4.52
N SER A 36 5.56 -9.26 -5.62
CA SER A 36 5.03 -8.19 -6.47
C SER A 36 4.24 -7.16 -5.69
N VAL A 37 4.47 -5.89 -5.97
CA VAL A 37 3.64 -4.80 -5.47
C VAL A 37 2.40 -4.73 -6.36
N ARG A 38 1.23 -5.01 -5.77
CA ARG A 38 -0.01 -5.16 -6.52
C ARG A 38 -0.84 -3.89 -6.57
N CYS A 39 -0.82 -3.13 -5.50
CA CYS A 39 -1.63 -1.92 -5.39
C CYS A 39 -0.92 -0.89 -4.53
N LEU A 40 -1.25 0.37 -4.75
CA LEU A 40 -0.72 1.46 -3.92
C LEU A 40 -1.68 2.64 -3.91
N GLU A 41 -1.62 3.41 -2.83
CA GLU A 41 -2.35 4.65 -2.64
C GLU A 41 -1.42 5.69 -2.06
N ILE A 42 -1.65 6.93 -2.43
CA ILE A 42 -0.81 8.05 -2.04
C ILE A 42 -1.68 9.11 -1.37
N TYR A 43 -1.23 9.60 -0.23
CA TYR A 43 -1.87 10.73 0.45
C TYR A 43 -0.79 11.58 1.10
N GLY A 44 -0.65 12.84 0.64
CA GLY A 44 0.38 13.72 1.15
C GLY A 44 1.78 13.17 0.90
N ASP A 45 2.56 13.01 1.96
CA ASP A 45 3.92 12.45 1.87
C ASP A 45 3.97 10.94 2.09
N LEU A 46 2.81 10.30 2.20
CA LEU A 46 2.73 8.87 2.50
C LEU A 46 2.31 8.06 1.29
N ILE A 47 2.95 6.91 1.14
CA ILE A 47 2.55 5.87 0.20
C ILE A 47 2.15 4.66 1.00
N VAL A 48 1.03 4.03 0.66
CA VAL A 48 0.66 2.73 1.21
C VAL A 48 0.65 1.75 0.05
N SER A 49 1.44 0.70 0.18
CA SER A 49 1.55 -0.34 -0.85
C SER A 49 1.07 -1.67 -0.34
N GLY A 50 0.40 -2.42 -1.20
CA GLY A 50 -0.03 -3.78 -0.90
C GLY A 50 0.66 -4.76 -1.84
N SER A 51 1.06 -5.90 -1.31
CA SER A 51 1.87 -6.86 -2.04
C SER A 51 1.34 -8.28 -1.95
N TYR A 52 1.78 -9.09 -2.86
CA TYR A 52 1.55 -10.53 -2.84
C TYR A 52 2.34 -11.22 -1.74
N ASP A 53 3.24 -10.51 -1.04
CA ASP A 53 3.92 -11.04 0.15
C ASP A 53 3.05 -11.05 1.41
N THR A 54 1.76 -10.73 1.27
CA THR A 54 0.74 -10.67 2.34
C THR A 54 0.82 -9.44 3.23
N THR A 55 1.72 -8.50 2.95
CA THR A 55 1.89 -7.30 3.77
C THR A 55 1.50 -6.04 3.01
N ALA A 56 1.11 -5.03 3.77
CA ALA A 56 1.07 -3.65 3.29
C ALA A 56 2.20 -2.88 3.97
N ARG A 57 2.70 -1.87 3.31
CA ARG A 57 3.78 -1.05 3.86
C ARG A 57 3.46 0.42 3.67
N ILE A 58 3.87 1.21 4.66
CA ILE A 58 3.74 2.66 4.64
C ILE A 58 5.12 3.23 4.41
N TRP A 59 5.26 4.09 3.40
CA TRP A 59 6.53 4.69 3.00
C TRP A 59 6.43 6.20 3.06
N SER A 60 7.55 6.86 3.34
CA SER A 60 7.67 8.31 3.23
C SER A 60 8.26 8.68 1.87
N ILE A 61 7.58 9.56 1.15
CA ILE A 61 8.08 10.04 -0.15
C ILE A 61 9.33 10.90 0.05
N SER A 62 9.29 11.80 1.02
CA SER A 62 10.40 12.74 1.27
C SER A 62 11.64 12.03 1.79
N GLU A 63 11.46 11.04 2.67
CA GLU A 63 12.59 10.30 3.25
C GLU A 63 13.05 9.13 2.39
N GLY A 64 12.19 8.65 1.48
CA GLY A 64 12.53 7.52 0.62
C GLY A 64 12.70 6.22 1.36
N ARG A 65 11.96 6.00 2.46
CA ARG A 65 12.11 4.79 3.28
C ARG A 65 10.78 4.27 3.79
N CYS A 66 10.78 3.02 4.19
CA CYS A 66 9.61 2.37 4.81
C CYS A 66 9.48 2.84 6.26
N LEU A 67 8.29 3.32 6.60
CA LEU A 67 7.98 3.74 7.96
C LEU A 67 7.39 2.61 8.80
N ARG A 68 6.53 1.78 8.18
CA ARG A 68 5.88 0.67 8.87
C ARG A 68 5.58 -0.46 7.91
N SER A 69 5.58 -1.66 8.45
CA SER A 69 5.09 -2.86 7.79
C SER A 69 3.82 -3.32 8.49
N LEU A 70 2.75 -3.49 7.73
CA LEU A 70 1.45 -3.90 8.25
C LEU A 70 1.28 -5.38 7.96
N THR A 71 1.39 -6.20 8.99
CA THR A 71 1.30 -7.66 8.88
C THR A 71 0.05 -8.18 9.55
N GLY A 72 -0.51 -9.24 9.03
CA GLY A 72 -1.71 -9.84 9.60
C GLY A 72 -2.59 -10.57 8.60
N HIS A 73 -2.52 -10.23 7.33
CA HIS A 73 -3.23 -10.98 6.30
C HIS A 73 -2.56 -12.34 6.07
N PHE A 74 -3.38 -13.32 5.71
CA PHE A 74 -2.92 -14.69 5.47
C PHE A 74 -2.75 -15.00 3.99
N SER A 75 -3.07 -14.06 3.13
CA SER A 75 -2.94 -14.22 1.69
C SER A 75 -2.62 -12.90 1.03
N GLN A 76 -2.48 -12.91 -0.27
CA GLN A 76 -2.06 -11.75 -1.06
C GLN A 76 -3.03 -10.58 -0.90
N ILE A 77 -2.48 -9.38 -0.80
CA ILE A 77 -3.27 -8.16 -0.77
C ILE A 77 -3.47 -7.69 -2.20
N TYR A 78 -4.72 -7.45 -2.58
CA TYR A 78 -5.05 -7.05 -3.94
C TYR A 78 -5.67 -5.65 -4.02
N ALA A 79 -6.09 -5.06 -2.90
CA ALA A 79 -6.73 -3.75 -2.89
C ALA A 79 -6.37 -2.97 -1.64
N ILE A 80 -6.19 -1.67 -1.81
CA ILE A 80 -5.90 -0.74 -0.73
C ILE A 80 -6.75 0.51 -0.93
N ALA A 81 -7.27 1.06 0.17
CA ALA A 81 -7.87 2.38 0.20
C ALA A 81 -7.25 3.16 1.36
N PHE A 82 -6.96 4.43 1.14
CA PHE A 82 -6.34 5.28 2.14
C PHE A 82 -6.88 6.70 2.00
N ASP A 83 -7.46 7.22 3.10
CA ASP A 83 -8.05 8.56 3.12
C ASP A 83 -7.21 9.58 3.91
N GLY A 84 -6.00 9.21 4.28
CA GLY A 84 -5.12 10.03 5.11
C GLY A 84 -5.26 9.74 6.59
N LYS A 85 -6.33 9.08 7.02
CA LYS A 85 -6.59 8.76 8.43
C LYS A 85 -6.57 7.27 8.69
N LYS A 86 -7.20 6.49 7.81
CA LYS A 86 -7.31 5.05 7.95
C LYS A 86 -6.93 4.37 6.65
N ILE A 87 -6.36 3.21 6.77
CA ILE A 87 -5.98 2.36 5.65
C ILE A 87 -6.87 1.12 5.68
N ALA A 88 -7.48 0.80 4.55
CA ALA A 88 -8.21 -0.44 4.39
C ALA A 88 -7.47 -1.33 3.42
N THR A 89 -7.24 -2.58 3.80
CA THR A 89 -6.58 -3.56 2.93
C THR A 89 -7.51 -4.74 2.69
N GLY A 90 -7.64 -5.11 1.42
CA GLY A 90 -8.43 -6.28 1.01
C GLY A 90 -7.50 -7.39 0.54
N SER A 91 -7.77 -8.61 0.99
CA SER A 91 -6.93 -9.76 0.71
C SER A 91 -7.72 -10.92 0.15
N LEU A 92 -7.01 -11.82 -0.54
CA LEU A 92 -7.60 -13.07 -1.00
C LEU A 92 -7.97 -14.01 0.14
N ASP A 93 -7.55 -13.72 1.38
CA ASP A 93 -8.02 -14.45 2.57
C ASP A 93 -9.46 -14.09 2.93
N THR A 94 -10.15 -13.29 2.12
CA THR A 94 -11.53 -12.82 2.27
C THR A 94 -11.75 -11.83 3.40
N SER A 95 -10.68 -11.32 4.01
CA SER A 95 -10.79 -10.33 5.06
C SER A 95 -10.48 -8.93 4.56
N VAL A 96 -11.07 -7.95 5.23
CA VAL A 96 -10.70 -6.54 5.09
C VAL A 96 -10.20 -6.08 6.45
N ARG A 97 -9.02 -5.48 6.47
CA ARG A 97 -8.42 -4.97 7.70
C ARG A 97 -8.31 -3.47 7.63
N ILE A 98 -8.61 -2.82 8.75
CA ILE A 98 -8.50 -1.38 8.89
C ILE A 98 -7.32 -1.08 9.79
N TRP A 99 -6.41 -0.25 9.30
CA TRP A 99 -5.18 0.08 10.00
C TRP A 99 -5.13 1.57 10.30
N ASP A 100 -4.50 1.91 11.43
CA ASP A 100 -4.17 3.29 11.74
C ASP A 100 -2.71 3.52 11.32
N PRO A 101 -2.44 4.45 10.40
CA PRO A 101 -1.06 4.66 9.93
C PRO A 101 -0.15 5.26 10.99
N THR A 102 -0.70 5.85 12.04
CA THR A 102 0.08 6.51 13.08
C THR A 102 0.76 5.51 14.00
N ASP A 103 0.02 4.51 14.47
CA ASP A 103 0.55 3.55 15.45
C ASP A 103 0.59 2.12 14.92
N GLY A 104 0.11 1.90 13.69
CA GLY A 104 0.07 0.56 13.11
C GLY A 104 -0.98 -0.35 13.72
N TYR A 105 -1.85 0.20 14.56
CA TYR A 105 -2.90 -0.58 15.19
C TYR A 105 -3.88 -1.09 14.15
N VAL A 106 -4.20 -2.38 14.23
CA VAL A 106 -5.14 -2.99 13.31
C VAL A 106 -6.47 -3.22 14.02
N SER A 107 -7.53 -2.70 13.43
CA SER A 107 -8.89 -3.05 13.80
C SER A 107 -9.36 -4.08 12.79
N VAL A 108 -9.42 -5.35 13.22
CA VAL A 108 -9.82 -6.42 12.32
C VAL A 108 -11.34 -6.39 12.20
N LYS A 109 -11.80 -6.04 11.01
CA LYS A 109 -13.18 -6.33 10.64
C LYS A 109 -13.11 -7.36 9.53
N SER A 110 -13.34 -8.61 9.87
CA SER A 110 -13.54 -9.60 8.83
C SER A 110 -14.95 -9.36 8.26
N MET A 111 -14.99 -8.68 7.15
CA MET A 111 -16.22 -8.47 6.44
C MET A 111 -16.36 -9.54 5.37
N THR A 112 -17.14 -10.56 5.66
CA THR A 112 -17.58 -11.50 4.64
C THR A 112 -18.82 -10.95 4.00
N CYS A 113 -18.74 -10.68 2.72
CA CYS A 113 -19.93 -10.29 1.97
C CYS A 113 -20.57 -11.54 1.40
N ASN A 114 -21.68 -11.97 2.02
CA ASN A 114 -22.36 -13.20 1.61
C ASN A 114 -23.01 -13.11 0.24
N ASN A 115 -23.31 -11.90 -0.22
CA ASN A 115 -24.01 -11.68 -1.49
C ASN A 115 -23.17 -10.94 -2.53
N CYS A 116 -21.94 -10.65 -2.22
CA CYS A 116 -21.06 -9.95 -3.16
C CYS A 116 -20.29 -10.95 -4.00
N ARG A 117 -20.38 -10.81 -5.30
CA ARG A 117 -19.59 -11.58 -6.24
C ARG A 117 -18.35 -10.81 -6.68
N HIS A 118 -18.19 -9.62 -6.18
CA HIS A 118 -17.14 -8.71 -6.59
C HIS A 118 -16.31 -8.31 -5.40
N ALA A 119 -15.10 -7.84 -5.68
CA ALA A 119 -14.27 -7.23 -4.67
C ALA A 119 -15.00 -6.06 -4.04
N MET A 120 -14.73 -5.82 -2.76
CA MET A 120 -15.41 -4.81 -1.98
C MET A 120 -14.97 -3.39 -2.32
N PHE A 121 -13.97 -3.26 -3.10
CA PHE A 121 -13.46 -1.97 -3.52
C PHE A 121 -13.71 -1.74 -4.99
#